data_029dcc0da9448c6c81ed556767ae1c71
#
_entry.id   029dcc0da9448c6c81ed556767ae1c71
#
_cell.length_a   1.000
_cell.length_b   1.000
_cell.length_c   1.000
_cell.angle_alpha   90.00
_cell.angle_beta   90.00
_cell.angle_gamma   90.00
#
_symmetry.space_group_name_H-M   'P 1'
#
loop_
_entity.id
_entity.type
_entity.pdbx_description
1 polymer ?
#
loop_
_entity_poly.entity_id
_entity_poly.type
_entity_poly.pdbx_seq_one_letter_code
_entity_poly.pdbx_strand_id
1 'polypeptide(L)'
;MSEGADTSDELLTRVENGVLWLTINRADKGNAVPFYVRDRLIDAFRNAHWDLGVRAVVLTAAGDRHFCTGADLSVPQPQRGTRPDDAPERVVGSAINMMRAGFQQLMTAIQDCEKPVIVALNGTAAGGGSMLVLAADLVIAADNAKLIQVFVRRGLIPDAGVAYLLPRVVGMHKAKELIFFGDDLSAADAATLGIVNKVVPAAELQSATKEWAERLASGPTKAIGWSKKLLHDASELSRHDLLEEEAMMVELNTSTEDSKEGVASFRERRPPEWKGW
;
A
#
# COMPACT_ATOMS: atom_id res chain seq x y z
N MET A 1 20.81 14.33 -26.50
CA MET A 1 20.50 14.72 -25.11
C MET A 1 19.02 15.07 -25.11
N SER A 2 18.15 14.14 -24.78
CA SER A 2 16.72 14.41 -24.58
C SER A 2 16.61 15.11 -23.22
N GLU A 3 16.09 16.33 -23.21
CA GLU A 3 15.65 17.01 -21.99
C GLU A 3 14.78 16.02 -21.19
N GLY A 4 15.24 15.64 -20.00
CA GLY A 4 14.47 14.80 -19.11
C GLY A 4 13.19 15.56 -18.72
N ALA A 5 12.03 15.05 -19.12
CA ALA A 5 10.75 15.56 -18.65
C ALA A 5 10.81 15.65 -17.12
N ASP A 6 10.39 16.78 -16.57
CA ASP A 6 10.27 16.95 -15.13
C ASP A 6 9.22 15.94 -14.62
N THR A 7 9.70 14.86 -14.00
CA THR A 7 8.87 13.77 -13.47
C THR A 7 8.35 14.06 -12.04
N SER A 8 8.67 15.24 -11.50
CA SER A 8 8.27 15.66 -10.15
C SER A 8 6.75 15.69 -9.98
N ASP A 9 6.01 16.02 -11.03
CA ASP A 9 4.56 16.14 -11.03
C ASP A 9 3.81 14.81 -11.16
N GLU A 10 4.48 13.69 -11.51
CA GLU A 10 3.82 12.39 -11.71
C GLU A 10 3.53 11.62 -10.41
N LEU A 11 4.16 12.01 -9.30
CA LEU A 11 3.82 11.61 -7.95
C LEU A 11 3.76 12.86 -7.06
N LEU A 12 2.56 13.28 -6.71
CA LEU A 12 2.37 14.40 -5.79
C LEU A 12 2.46 13.92 -4.35
N THR A 13 3.16 14.69 -3.53
CA THR A 13 3.33 14.41 -2.10
C THR A 13 2.99 15.64 -1.28
N ARG A 14 2.22 15.45 -0.20
CA ARG A 14 1.94 16.52 0.77
C ARG A 14 1.74 15.92 2.15
N VAL A 15 2.10 16.66 3.19
CA VAL A 15 1.78 16.31 4.58
C VAL A 15 0.78 17.32 5.10
N GLU A 16 -0.33 16.85 5.65
CA GLU A 16 -1.39 17.67 6.22
C GLU A 16 -1.96 16.97 7.46
N ASN A 17 -1.99 17.63 8.60
CA ASN A 17 -2.51 17.10 9.86
C ASN A 17 -1.92 15.74 10.27
N GLY A 18 -0.61 15.55 10.08
CA GLY A 18 0.07 14.29 10.37
C GLY A 18 -0.18 13.17 9.35
N VAL A 19 -0.85 13.45 8.25
CA VAL A 19 -1.12 12.50 7.17
C VAL A 19 -0.26 12.81 5.96
N LEU A 20 0.54 11.83 5.52
CA LEU A 20 1.25 11.88 4.24
C LEU A 20 0.30 11.43 3.12
N TRP A 21 0.02 12.33 2.19
CA TRP A 21 -0.76 12.04 0.99
C TRP A 21 0.16 11.79 -0.19
N LEU A 22 0.03 10.62 -0.80
CA LEU A 22 0.72 10.18 -2.01
C LEU A 22 -0.33 10.07 -3.13
N THR A 23 -0.18 10.86 -4.19
CA THR A 23 -1.11 10.84 -5.31
C THR A 23 -0.36 10.48 -6.60
N ILE A 24 -0.67 9.33 -7.18
CA ILE A 24 -0.18 8.97 -8.53
C ILE A 24 -0.87 9.90 -9.51
N ASN A 25 -0.10 10.74 -10.21
CA ASN A 25 -0.64 11.81 -11.05
C ASN A 25 -0.32 11.59 -12.53
N ARG A 26 -0.91 10.53 -13.09
CA ARG A 26 -0.75 10.14 -14.50
C ARG A 26 -2.08 9.67 -15.09
N ALA A 27 -3.15 10.46 -14.87
CA ALA A 27 -4.51 10.08 -15.23
C ALA A 27 -4.68 9.79 -16.75
N ASP A 28 -3.96 10.53 -17.62
CA ASP A 28 -3.90 10.35 -19.06
C ASP A 28 -3.29 8.99 -19.48
N LYS A 29 -2.49 8.37 -18.60
CA LYS A 29 -1.85 7.04 -18.78
C LYS A 29 -2.45 5.98 -17.88
N GLY A 30 -3.68 6.19 -17.40
CA GLY A 30 -4.37 5.26 -16.50
C GLY A 30 -3.67 5.08 -15.16
N ASN A 31 -2.89 6.06 -14.73
CA ASN A 31 -2.06 6.01 -13.52
C ASN A 31 -1.14 4.77 -13.47
N ALA A 32 -0.72 4.28 -14.65
CA ALA A 32 0.31 3.25 -14.75
C ALA A 32 1.63 3.75 -14.14
N VAL A 33 2.31 2.88 -13.38
CA VAL A 33 3.47 3.23 -12.57
C VAL A 33 4.77 2.85 -13.28
N PRO A 34 5.53 3.81 -13.82
CA PRO A 34 6.87 3.56 -14.34
C PRO A 34 7.85 3.36 -13.18
N PHE A 35 9.06 2.86 -13.50
CA PHE A 35 10.05 2.50 -12.48
C PHE A 35 10.43 3.67 -11.55
N TYR A 36 10.53 4.88 -12.06
CA TYR A 36 10.92 6.05 -11.26
C TYR A 36 9.80 6.52 -10.32
N VAL A 37 8.52 6.41 -10.70
CA VAL A 37 7.39 6.66 -9.78
C VAL A 37 7.31 5.58 -8.72
N ARG A 38 7.52 4.31 -9.12
CA ARG A 38 7.60 3.17 -8.19
C ARG A 38 8.69 3.38 -7.14
N ASP A 39 9.89 3.74 -7.59
CA ASP A 39 11.04 3.92 -6.70
C ASP A 39 10.81 5.10 -5.74
N ARG A 40 10.18 6.20 -6.21
CA ARG A 40 9.74 7.32 -5.35
C ARG A 40 8.66 6.91 -4.33
N LEU A 41 7.73 6.04 -4.70
CA LEU A 41 6.75 5.48 -3.76
C LEU A 41 7.45 4.65 -2.67
N ILE A 42 8.40 3.78 -3.05
CA ILE A 42 9.21 2.99 -2.11
C ILE A 42 9.91 3.92 -1.11
N ASP A 43 10.57 4.97 -1.60
CA ASP A 43 11.27 5.94 -0.76
C ASP A 43 10.30 6.70 0.15
N ALA A 44 9.12 7.09 -0.36
CA ALA A 44 8.11 7.77 0.44
C ALA A 44 7.63 6.93 1.63
N PHE A 45 7.32 5.64 1.42
CA PHE A 45 6.92 4.73 2.51
C PHE A 45 8.06 4.48 3.50
N ARG A 46 9.30 4.30 3.02
CA ARG A 46 10.48 4.14 3.88
C ARG A 46 10.76 5.39 4.72
N ASN A 47 10.67 6.56 4.11
CA ASN A 47 10.88 7.82 4.82
C ASN A 47 9.77 8.10 5.84
N ALA A 48 8.50 7.80 5.50
CA ALA A 48 7.38 7.92 6.42
C ALA A 48 7.57 7.08 7.70
N HIS A 49 8.25 5.93 7.61
CA HIS A 49 8.57 5.09 8.77
C HIS A 49 9.32 5.89 9.87
N TRP A 50 10.28 6.72 9.49
CA TRP A 50 11.14 7.47 10.41
C TRP A 50 10.62 8.87 10.76
N ASP A 51 9.72 9.42 9.95
CA ASP A 51 9.21 10.78 10.13
C ASP A 51 8.17 10.84 11.26
N LEU A 52 8.51 11.53 12.36
CA LEU A 52 7.59 11.72 13.49
C LEU A 52 6.45 12.70 13.16
N GLY A 53 6.61 13.54 12.14
CA GLY A 53 5.55 14.41 11.62
C GLY A 53 4.50 13.66 10.80
N VAL A 54 4.78 12.39 10.40
CA VAL A 54 3.87 11.52 9.69
C VAL A 54 3.34 10.44 10.63
N ARG A 55 2.02 10.35 10.75
CA ARG A 55 1.32 9.42 11.65
C ARG A 55 0.37 8.47 10.91
N ALA A 56 0.01 8.81 9.67
CA ALA A 56 -0.73 7.94 8.75
C ALA A 56 -0.33 8.28 7.30
N VAL A 57 -0.51 7.33 6.39
CA VAL A 57 -0.24 7.51 4.96
C VAL A 57 -1.52 7.23 4.17
N VAL A 58 -1.82 8.08 3.18
CA VAL A 58 -2.88 7.85 2.20
C VAL A 58 -2.26 7.72 0.82
N LEU A 59 -2.59 6.65 0.12
CA LEU A 59 -2.26 6.45 -1.29
C LEU A 59 -3.52 6.59 -2.13
N THR A 60 -3.51 7.47 -3.12
CA THR A 60 -4.59 7.69 -4.07
C THR A 60 -4.04 8.01 -5.46
N ALA A 61 -4.92 8.33 -6.41
CA ALA A 61 -4.50 8.71 -7.74
C ALA A 61 -5.36 9.87 -8.31
N ALA A 62 -4.81 10.56 -9.29
CA ALA A 62 -5.50 11.65 -9.97
C ALA A 62 -6.60 11.12 -10.91
N GLY A 63 -7.67 11.92 -11.07
CA GLY A 63 -8.84 11.58 -11.88
C GLY A 63 -9.80 10.63 -11.16
N ASP A 64 -10.78 10.14 -11.91
CA ASP A 64 -11.90 9.35 -11.39
C ASP A 64 -12.08 8.00 -12.09
N ARG A 65 -11.31 7.73 -13.13
CA ARG A 65 -11.43 6.53 -13.96
C ARG A 65 -10.54 5.38 -13.49
N HIS A 66 -9.28 5.68 -13.17
CA HIS A 66 -8.27 4.69 -12.82
C HIS A 66 -7.53 5.10 -11.56
N PHE A 67 -7.47 4.19 -10.60
CA PHE A 67 -6.55 4.30 -9.48
C PHE A 67 -5.13 3.95 -9.94
N CYS A 68 -4.95 2.75 -10.51
CA CYS A 68 -3.68 2.31 -11.07
C CYS A 68 -3.86 1.09 -11.96
N THR A 69 -3.39 1.14 -13.20
CA THR A 69 -3.48 0.02 -14.15
C THR A 69 -2.27 -0.91 -14.12
N GLY A 70 -1.36 -0.74 -13.14
CA GLY A 70 -0.18 -1.58 -12.94
C GLY A 70 1.11 -0.92 -13.43
N ALA A 71 2.09 -1.73 -13.85
CA ALA A 71 3.35 -1.24 -14.37
C ALA A 71 3.17 -0.54 -15.72
N ASP A 72 3.86 0.57 -15.91
CA ASP A 72 3.95 1.22 -17.22
C ASP A 72 4.95 0.46 -18.10
N LEU A 73 4.43 -0.36 -19.01
CA LEU A 73 5.24 -1.16 -19.92
C LEU A 73 5.78 -0.35 -21.12
N SER A 74 5.33 0.89 -21.30
CA SER A 74 5.82 1.78 -22.36
C SER A 74 7.15 2.45 -22.01
N VAL A 75 7.51 2.48 -20.72
CA VAL A 75 8.76 3.06 -20.24
C VAL A 75 9.80 1.96 -20.04
N PRO A 76 10.91 1.98 -20.81
CA PRO A 76 11.98 1.01 -20.64
C PRO A 76 12.55 1.04 -19.21
N GLN A 77 12.82 -0.14 -18.67
CA GLN A 77 13.50 -0.23 -17.37
C GLN A 77 14.95 0.28 -17.52
N PRO A 78 15.47 1.04 -16.56
CA PRO A 78 16.85 1.50 -16.63
C PRO A 78 17.81 0.30 -16.52
N GLN A 79 18.88 0.36 -17.28
CA GLN A 79 20.00 -0.56 -17.09
C GLN A 79 20.62 -0.28 -15.71
N ARG A 80 20.66 -1.28 -14.85
CA ARG A 80 21.32 -1.20 -13.54
C ARG A 80 22.72 -1.83 -13.65
N GLY A 81 23.73 -1.07 -13.26
CA GLY A 81 25.13 -1.51 -13.26
C GLY A 81 25.80 -1.46 -14.64
N THR A 82 27.04 -1.93 -14.69
CA THR A 82 27.85 -1.99 -15.89
C THR A 82 27.48 -3.23 -16.72
N ARG A 83 27.42 -3.06 -18.04
CA ARG A 83 27.17 -4.15 -18.97
C ARG A 83 28.33 -4.25 -19.93
N PRO A 84 29.05 -5.39 -20.03
CA PRO A 84 30.04 -5.62 -21.05
C PRO A 84 29.42 -5.62 -22.44
N ASP A 85 30.20 -5.20 -23.46
CA ASP A 85 29.72 -5.08 -24.84
C ASP A 85 29.29 -6.42 -25.46
N ASP A 86 29.89 -7.52 -25.00
CA ASP A 86 29.59 -8.91 -25.44
C ASP A 86 28.45 -9.55 -24.64
N ALA A 87 27.88 -8.86 -23.70
CA ALA A 87 26.78 -9.41 -22.91
C ALA A 87 25.52 -9.62 -23.78
N PRO A 88 24.83 -10.78 -23.66
CA PRO A 88 23.64 -11.06 -24.43
C PRO A 88 22.52 -10.05 -24.07
N GLU A 89 21.72 -9.64 -25.06
CA GLU A 89 20.61 -8.67 -24.85
C GLU A 89 19.75 -9.02 -23.64
N ARG A 90 19.46 -10.29 -23.45
CA ARG A 90 18.74 -10.82 -22.28
C ARG A 90 19.62 -11.75 -21.46
N VAL A 91 19.94 -11.34 -20.24
CA VAL A 91 20.66 -12.15 -19.26
C VAL A 91 19.66 -13.00 -18.48
N VAL A 92 19.97 -14.30 -18.30
CA VAL A 92 19.17 -15.20 -17.46
C VAL A 92 19.09 -14.65 -16.03
N GLY A 93 17.88 -14.59 -15.46
CA GLY A 93 17.63 -14.04 -14.12
C GLY A 93 17.37 -12.53 -14.09
N SER A 94 17.51 -11.80 -15.21
CA SER A 94 17.23 -10.35 -15.21
C SER A 94 15.78 -10.02 -14.83
N ALA A 95 14.79 -10.81 -15.28
CA ALA A 95 13.39 -10.64 -14.90
C ALA A 95 13.17 -10.91 -13.41
N ILE A 96 13.86 -11.90 -12.82
CA ILE A 96 13.81 -12.19 -11.38
C ILE A 96 14.31 -10.99 -10.58
N ASN A 97 15.44 -10.44 -10.96
CA ASN A 97 16.04 -9.28 -10.29
C ASN A 97 15.18 -8.03 -10.43
N MET A 98 14.60 -7.81 -11.63
CA MET A 98 13.67 -6.71 -11.87
C MET A 98 12.43 -6.80 -11.00
N MET A 99 11.85 -7.99 -10.84
CA MET A 99 10.68 -8.21 -9.99
C MET A 99 11.01 -7.97 -8.51
N ARG A 100 12.12 -8.58 -8.03
CA ARG A 100 12.58 -8.45 -6.63
C ARG A 100 12.90 -7.01 -6.25
N ALA A 101 13.59 -6.28 -7.11
CA ALA A 101 13.95 -4.88 -6.88
C ALA A 101 12.87 -3.88 -7.29
N GLY A 102 11.74 -4.35 -7.83
CA GLY A 102 10.65 -3.57 -8.38
C GLY A 102 9.39 -3.61 -7.51
N PHE A 103 8.31 -4.15 -8.08
CA PHE A 103 7.01 -4.16 -7.42
C PHE A 103 6.96 -4.99 -6.14
N GLN A 104 7.79 -6.04 -5.99
CA GLN A 104 7.90 -6.76 -4.71
C GLN A 104 8.47 -5.85 -3.61
N GLN A 105 9.46 -4.99 -3.93
CA GLN A 105 9.97 -4.00 -2.99
C GLN A 105 8.92 -2.94 -2.63
N LEU A 106 8.07 -2.54 -3.58
CA LEU A 106 6.98 -1.60 -3.31
C LEU A 106 5.95 -2.22 -2.36
N MET A 107 5.54 -3.46 -2.62
CA MET A 107 4.66 -4.21 -1.72
C MET A 107 5.23 -4.29 -0.31
N THR A 108 6.49 -4.71 -0.18
CA THR A 108 7.19 -4.80 1.09
C THR A 108 7.27 -3.44 1.79
N ALA A 109 7.58 -2.36 1.06
CA ALA A 109 7.68 -1.01 1.64
C ALA A 109 6.34 -0.51 2.21
N ILE A 110 5.20 -0.89 1.61
CA ILE A 110 3.87 -0.58 2.12
C ILE A 110 3.58 -1.37 3.41
N GLN A 111 3.86 -2.67 3.40
CA GLN A 111 3.57 -3.54 4.54
C GLN A 111 4.50 -3.27 5.74
N ASP A 112 5.78 -3.02 5.49
CA ASP A 112 6.78 -2.75 6.53
C ASP A 112 6.74 -1.29 7.04
N CYS A 113 5.98 -0.40 6.40
CA CYS A 113 5.78 0.96 6.91
C CYS A 113 5.09 0.89 8.27
N GLU A 114 5.73 1.42 9.32
CA GLU A 114 5.16 1.44 10.68
C GLU A 114 3.84 2.23 10.75
N LYS A 115 3.68 3.22 9.85
CA LYS A 115 2.46 4.04 9.83
C LYS A 115 1.33 3.29 9.14
N PRO A 116 0.09 3.39 9.63
CA PRO A 116 -1.06 2.82 8.93
C PRO A 116 -1.22 3.44 7.54
N VAL A 117 -1.44 2.60 6.55
CA VAL A 117 -1.60 2.98 5.14
C VAL A 117 -3.04 2.79 4.71
N ILE A 118 -3.68 3.86 4.24
CA ILE A 118 -5.01 3.83 3.65
C ILE A 118 -4.90 3.99 2.14
N VAL A 119 -5.59 3.15 1.38
CA VAL A 119 -5.85 3.39 -0.04
C VAL A 119 -7.19 4.08 -0.21
N ALA A 120 -7.20 5.26 -0.86
CA ALA A 120 -8.40 5.87 -1.39
C ALA A 120 -8.57 5.43 -2.86
N LEU A 121 -9.36 4.40 -3.07
CA LEU A 121 -9.58 3.75 -4.36
C LEU A 121 -10.56 4.55 -5.20
N ASN A 122 -10.06 5.47 -6.01
CA ASN A 122 -10.85 6.43 -6.81
C ASN A 122 -11.30 5.90 -8.17
N GLY A 123 -10.95 4.67 -8.53
CA GLY A 123 -11.28 4.09 -9.82
C GLY A 123 -10.71 2.68 -9.97
N THR A 124 -10.49 2.24 -11.22
CA THR A 124 -10.02 0.88 -11.49
C THR A 124 -8.59 0.65 -11.00
N ALA A 125 -8.40 -0.44 -10.24
CA ALA A 125 -7.10 -0.99 -9.85
C ALA A 125 -6.88 -2.33 -10.57
N ALA A 126 -5.80 -2.44 -11.37
CA ALA A 126 -5.52 -3.65 -12.14
C ALA A 126 -4.06 -4.10 -12.03
N GLY A 127 -3.80 -5.40 -12.00
CA GLY A 127 -2.46 -5.97 -11.92
C GLY A 127 -1.65 -5.43 -10.74
N GLY A 128 -0.51 -4.77 -10.98
CA GLY A 128 0.27 -4.10 -9.93
C GLY A 128 -0.52 -3.04 -9.16
N GLY A 129 -1.56 -2.43 -9.76
CA GLY A 129 -2.47 -1.53 -9.07
C GLY A 129 -3.36 -2.26 -8.06
N SER A 130 -3.79 -3.48 -8.34
CA SER A 130 -4.51 -4.30 -7.37
C SER A 130 -3.63 -4.73 -6.20
N MET A 131 -2.32 -4.94 -6.43
CA MET A 131 -1.37 -5.17 -5.36
C MET A 131 -1.31 -3.99 -4.40
N LEU A 132 -1.30 -2.74 -4.88
CA LEU A 132 -1.30 -1.55 -4.02
C LEU A 132 -2.50 -1.52 -3.08
N VAL A 133 -3.67 -1.94 -3.57
CA VAL A 133 -4.90 -2.06 -2.76
C VAL A 133 -4.76 -3.17 -1.72
N LEU A 134 -4.26 -4.34 -2.12
CA LEU A 134 -4.13 -5.51 -1.24
C LEU A 134 -3.02 -5.36 -0.20
N ALA A 135 -1.98 -4.56 -0.47
CA ALA A 135 -0.86 -4.33 0.44
C ALA A 135 -1.17 -3.27 1.51
N ALA A 136 -2.18 -2.43 1.30
CA ALA A 136 -2.59 -1.41 2.26
C ALA A 136 -3.30 -2.02 3.49
N ASP A 137 -3.28 -1.29 4.60
CA ASP A 137 -3.94 -1.73 5.84
C ASP A 137 -5.46 -1.52 5.79
N LEU A 138 -5.89 -0.42 5.16
CA LEU A 138 -7.30 -0.07 5.03
C LEU A 138 -7.60 0.45 3.62
N VAL A 139 -8.81 0.19 3.13
CA VAL A 139 -9.25 0.61 1.81
C VAL A 139 -10.62 1.28 1.90
N ILE A 140 -10.70 2.52 1.42
CA ILE A 140 -11.97 3.22 1.17
C ILE A 140 -12.12 3.33 -0.35
N ALA A 141 -13.22 2.86 -0.90
CA ALA A 141 -13.44 2.83 -2.33
C ALA A 141 -14.58 3.74 -2.76
N ALA A 142 -14.42 4.40 -3.89
CA ALA A 142 -15.53 4.97 -4.63
C ALA A 142 -16.46 3.85 -5.12
N ASP A 143 -17.75 4.11 -5.17
CA ASP A 143 -18.78 3.15 -5.59
C ASP A 143 -18.62 2.65 -7.04
N ASN A 144 -17.99 3.46 -7.90
CA ASN A 144 -17.65 3.13 -9.28
C ASN A 144 -16.30 2.43 -9.45
N ALA A 145 -15.54 2.23 -8.37
CA ALA A 145 -14.22 1.59 -8.42
C ALA A 145 -14.33 0.08 -8.68
N LYS A 146 -13.24 -0.47 -9.24
CA LYS A 146 -13.13 -1.89 -9.57
C LYS A 146 -11.73 -2.42 -9.27
N LEU A 147 -11.65 -3.70 -8.91
CA LEU A 147 -10.40 -4.45 -8.86
C LEU A 147 -10.39 -5.51 -9.96
N ILE A 148 -9.26 -5.68 -10.64
CA ILE A 148 -9.12 -6.63 -11.74
C ILE A 148 -7.80 -7.39 -11.60
N GLN A 149 -7.87 -8.72 -11.48
CA GLN A 149 -6.70 -9.58 -11.55
C GLN A 149 -6.37 -9.87 -13.02
N VAL A 150 -5.91 -8.85 -13.74
CA VAL A 150 -5.81 -8.81 -15.21
C VAL A 150 -4.79 -9.78 -15.82
N PHE A 151 -4.00 -10.47 -15.02
CA PHE A 151 -2.83 -11.27 -15.44
C PHE A 151 -3.17 -12.28 -16.52
N VAL A 152 -4.13 -13.17 -16.29
CA VAL A 152 -4.51 -14.23 -17.24
C VAL A 152 -5.06 -13.69 -18.56
N ARG A 153 -5.71 -12.52 -18.55
CA ARG A 153 -6.17 -11.86 -19.79
C ARG A 153 -5.00 -11.49 -20.73
N ARG A 154 -3.77 -11.54 -20.24
CA ARG A 154 -2.53 -11.23 -20.96
C ARG A 154 -1.56 -12.41 -21.00
N GLY A 155 -1.99 -13.62 -20.60
CA GLY A 155 -1.13 -14.79 -20.51
C GLY A 155 -0.02 -14.66 -19.45
N LEU A 156 -0.22 -13.82 -18.45
CA LEU A 156 0.71 -13.60 -17.35
C LEU A 156 0.26 -14.34 -16.09
N ILE A 157 1.21 -14.65 -15.22
CA ILE A 157 0.95 -15.14 -13.87
C ILE A 157 0.78 -13.96 -12.91
N PRO A 158 0.04 -14.12 -11.79
CA PRO A 158 -0.02 -13.09 -10.76
C PRO A 158 1.37 -12.83 -10.17
N ASP A 159 1.78 -11.58 -10.21
CA ASP A 159 3.08 -11.10 -9.72
C ASP A 159 2.94 -10.02 -8.63
N ALA A 160 3.98 -9.26 -8.39
CA ALA A 160 4.00 -8.14 -7.45
C ALA A 160 3.54 -8.46 -6.01
N GLY A 161 3.42 -9.74 -5.64
CA GLY A 161 2.91 -10.16 -4.33
C GLY A 161 1.42 -10.48 -4.29
N VAL A 162 0.67 -10.34 -5.39
CA VAL A 162 -0.77 -10.63 -5.43
C VAL A 162 -1.06 -12.09 -5.03
N ALA A 163 -0.23 -13.05 -5.49
CA ALA A 163 -0.39 -14.46 -5.14
C ALA A 163 -0.19 -14.74 -3.63
N TYR A 164 0.52 -13.87 -2.93
CA TYR A 164 0.70 -13.92 -1.48
C TYR A 164 -0.46 -13.23 -0.75
N LEU A 165 -0.84 -12.01 -1.17
CA LEU A 165 -1.80 -11.17 -0.46
C LEU A 165 -3.25 -11.61 -0.66
N LEU A 166 -3.67 -11.86 -1.92
CA LEU A 166 -5.07 -12.08 -2.24
C LEU A 166 -5.69 -13.27 -1.50
N PRO A 167 -5.08 -14.49 -1.48
CA PRO A 167 -5.68 -15.63 -0.79
C PRO A 167 -5.74 -15.46 0.73
N ARG A 168 -4.92 -14.60 1.31
CA ARG A 168 -4.97 -14.27 2.75
C ARG A 168 -6.18 -13.42 3.11
N VAL A 169 -6.66 -12.60 2.18
CA VAL A 169 -7.84 -11.76 2.37
C VAL A 169 -9.14 -12.52 2.03
N VAL A 170 -9.20 -13.16 0.85
CA VAL A 170 -10.46 -13.71 0.32
C VAL A 170 -10.57 -15.23 0.41
N GLY A 171 -9.52 -15.89 0.90
CA GLY A 171 -9.42 -17.36 0.89
C GLY A 171 -9.05 -17.92 -0.48
N MET A 172 -8.53 -19.17 -0.49
CA MET A 172 -7.89 -19.79 -1.66
C MET A 172 -8.83 -19.96 -2.85
N HIS A 173 -10.09 -20.40 -2.63
CA HIS A 173 -11.02 -20.66 -3.74
C HIS A 173 -11.44 -19.37 -4.45
N LYS A 174 -11.75 -18.32 -3.70
CA LYS A 174 -12.11 -17.02 -4.27
C LYS A 174 -10.92 -16.37 -4.96
N ALA A 175 -9.72 -16.48 -4.39
CA ALA A 175 -8.50 -16.00 -5.04
C ALA A 175 -8.25 -16.68 -6.39
N LYS A 176 -8.45 -18.01 -6.47
CA LYS A 176 -8.36 -18.75 -7.75
C LYS A 176 -9.39 -18.30 -8.77
N GLU A 177 -10.64 -18.11 -8.36
CA GLU A 177 -11.70 -17.59 -9.23
C GLU A 177 -11.32 -16.23 -9.82
N LEU A 178 -10.94 -15.27 -8.95
CA LEU A 178 -10.56 -13.93 -9.37
C LEU A 178 -9.33 -13.92 -10.31
N ILE A 179 -8.33 -14.77 -10.03
CA ILE A 179 -7.12 -14.86 -10.84
C ILE A 179 -7.38 -15.62 -12.15
N PHE A 180 -8.09 -16.75 -12.14
CA PHE A 180 -8.24 -17.61 -13.30
C PHE A 180 -9.16 -17.01 -14.36
N PHE A 181 -10.19 -16.29 -13.95
CA PHE A 181 -11.09 -15.60 -14.89
C PHE A 181 -10.67 -14.16 -15.16
N GLY A 182 -10.06 -13.50 -14.17
CA GLY A 182 -9.61 -12.12 -14.29
C GLY A 182 -10.78 -11.13 -14.43
N ASP A 183 -11.99 -11.50 -14.00
CA ASP A 183 -13.18 -10.65 -14.14
C ASP A 183 -13.11 -9.39 -13.27
N ASP A 184 -13.91 -8.39 -13.66
CA ASP A 184 -14.02 -7.14 -12.92
C ASP A 184 -14.74 -7.39 -11.59
N LEU A 185 -14.08 -7.11 -10.48
CA LEU A 185 -14.67 -7.13 -9.15
C LEU A 185 -15.12 -5.71 -8.77
N SER A 186 -16.42 -5.50 -8.53
CA SER A 186 -16.95 -4.21 -8.11
C SER A 186 -16.46 -3.83 -6.70
N ALA A 187 -16.49 -2.53 -6.37
CA ALA A 187 -16.19 -2.06 -5.01
C ALA A 187 -17.11 -2.70 -3.96
N ALA A 188 -18.39 -2.89 -4.28
CA ALA A 188 -19.36 -3.52 -3.38
C ALA A 188 -19.04 -5.00 -3.13
N ASP A 189 -18.72 -5.77 -4.19
CA ASP A 189 -18.31 -7.16 -4.05
C ASP A 189 -16.97 -7.28 -3.33
N ALA A 190 -16.02 -6.37 -3.61
CA ALA A 190 -14.74 -6.30 -2.91
C ALA A 190 -14.92 -6.02 -1.40
N ALA A 191 -15.90 -5.21 -1.03
CA ALA A 191 -16.26 -4.99 0.38
C ALA A 191 -16.85 -6.25 1.03
N THR A 192 -17.71 -6.96 0.31
CA THR A 192 -18.26 -8.24 0.78
C THR A 192 -17.18 -9.29 1.01
N LEU A 193 -16.10 -9.26 0.21
CA LEU A 193 -14.95 -10.16 0.34
C LEU A 193 -13.90 -9.70 1.34
N GLY A 194 -14.08 -8.55 1.99
CA GLY A 194 -13.14 -8.02 2.97
C GLY A 194 -11.91 -7.29 2.39
N ILE A 195 -11.87 -7.07 1.07
CA ILE A 195 -10.78 -6.28 0.44
C ILE A 195 -10.97 -4.78 0.68
N VAL A 196 -12.22 -4.32 0.69
CA VAL A 196 -12.58 -2.91 0.90
C VAL A 196 -13.28 -2.76 2.24
N ASN A 197 -12.84 -1.82 3.07
CA ASN A 197 -13.43 -1.56 4.38
C ASN A 197 -14.69 -0.69 4.31
N LYS A 198 -14.74 0.24 3.36
CA LYS A 198 -15.88 1.16 3.21
C LYS A 198 -16.05 1.55 1.74
N VAL A 199 -17.28 1.49 1.24
CA VAL A 199 -17.65 2.02 -0.07
C VAL A 199 -18.46 3.29 0.14
N VAL A 200 -18.14 4.33 -0.62
CA VAL A 200 -18.81 5.64 -0.58
C VAL A 200 -19.08 6.16 -1.98
N PRO A 201 -20.04 7.08 -2.19
CA PRO A 201 -20.15 7.79 -3.44
C PRO A 201 -18.83 8.41 -3.86
N ALA A 202 -18.49 8.41 -5.15
CA ALA A 202 -17.20 8.91 -5.63
C ALA A 202 -16.89 10.33 -5.16
N ALA A 203 -17.92 11.21 -5.09
CA ALA A 203 -17.78 12.58 -4.60
C ALA A 203 -17.41 12.68 -3.10
N GLU A 204 -17.66 11.63 -2.32
CA GLU A 204 -17.39 11.59 -0.88
C GLU A 204 -16.07 10.89 -0.54
N LEU A 205 -15.38 10.28 -1.52
CA LEU A 205 -14.19 9.49 -1.28
C LEU A 205 -13.11 10.28 -0.54
N GLN A 206 -12.84 11.50 -0.96
CA GLN A 206 -11.79 12.32 -0.36
C GLN A 206 -12.10 12.68 1.10
N SER A 207 -13.34 13.11 1.38
CA SER A 207 -13.75 13.46 2.74
C SER A 207 -13.79 12.26 3.68
N ALA A 208 -14.30 11.12 3.23
CA ALA A 208 -14.32 9.88 4.00
C ALA A 208 -12.90 9.35 4.29
N THR A 209 -12.01 9.45 3.32
CA THR A 209 -10.60 9.07 3.51
C THR A 209 -9.90 10.00 4.48
N LYS A 210 -10.12 11.31 4.37
CA LYS A 210 -9.55 12.30 5.26
C LYS A 210 -9.99 12.07 6.70
N GLU A 211 -11.26 11.81 6.95
CA GLU A 211 -11.79 11.48 8.27
C GLU A 211 -11.05 10.29 8.91
N TRP A 212 -10.89 9.19 8.18
CA TRP A 212 -10.21 8.01 8.70
C TRP A 212 -8.71 8.24 8.90
N ALA A 213 -8.07 8.92 7.96
CA ALA A 213 -6.65 9.21 8.04
C ALA A 213 -6.31 10.14 9.21
N GLU A 214 -7.08 11.19 9.44
CA GLU A 214 -6.91 12.11 10.56
C GLU A 214 -7.23 11.44 11.90
N ARG A 215 -8.22 10.54 11.93
CA ARG A 215 -8.50 9.73 13.11
C ARG A 215 -7.33 8.82 13.47
N LEU A 216 -6.68 8.18 12.50
CA LEU A 216 -5.47 7.38 12.73
C LEU A 216 -4.29 8.27 13.13
N ALA A 217 -4.10 9.40 12.45
CA ALA A 217 -3.02 10.34 12.76
C ALA A 217 -3.18 10.98 14.15
N SER A 218 -4.37 11.09 14.68
CA SER A 218 -4.63 11.55 16.05
C SER A 218 -4.54 10.43 17.10
N GLY A 219 -4.31 9.18 16.71
CA GLY A 219 -4.24 8.02 17.59
C GLY A 219 -2.84 7.72 18.15
N PRO A 220 -2.65 6.68 18.95
CA PRO A 220 -1.36 6.24 19.50
C PRO A 220 -0.52 5.55 18.41
N THR A 221 0.26 6.30 17.66
CA THR A 221 0.93 5.86 16.42
C THR A 221 1.78 4.60 16.61
N LYS A 222 2.57 4.52 17.70
CA LYS A 222 3.40 3.34 17.98
C LYS A 222 2.57 2.09 18.23
N ALA A 223 1.53 2.20 19.03
CA ALA A 223 0.64 1.07 19.31
C ALA A 223 -0.08 0.58 18.02
N ILE A 224 -0.51 1.50 17.16
CA ILE A 224 -1.11 1.16 15.85
C ILE A 224 -0.09 0.45 14.97
N GLY A 225 1.15 0.98 14.85
CA GLY A 225 2.20 0.41 14.01
C GLY A 225 2.63 -0.99 14.48
N TRP A 226 2.81 -1.20 15.76
CA TRP A 226 3.15 -2.52 16.31
C TRP A 226 1.99 -3.51 16.22
N SER A 227 0.74 -3.05 16.38
CA SER A 227 -0.43 -3.89 16.12
C SER A 227 -0.49 -4.34 14.65
N LYS A 228 -0.20 -3.44 13.69
CA LYS A 228 -0.07 -3.78 12.26
C LYS A 228 0.98 -4.87 12.06
N LYS A 229 2.17 -4.72 12.65
CA LYS A 229 3.26 -5.71 12.54
C LYS A 229 2.80 -7.07 13.07
N LEU A 230 2.28 -7.16 14.29
CA LEU A 230 1.80 -8.41 14.88
C LEU A 230 0.70 -9.09 14.04
N LEU A 231 -0.21 -8.32 13.44
CA LEU A 231 -1.25 -8.85 12.57
C LEU A 231 -0.69 -9.40 11.25
N HIS A 232 0.33 -8.78 10.67
CA HIS A 232 1.03 -9.31 9.50
C HIS A 232 1.77 -10.60 9.84
N ASP A 233 2.52 -10.61 10.94
CA ASP A 233 3.32 -11.76 11.37
C ASP A 233 2.45 -12.95 11.81
N ALA A 234 1.21 -12.71 12.24
CA ALA A 234 0.27 -13.78 12.61
C ALA A 234 -0.02 -14.78 11.49
N SER A 235 0.16 -14.38 10.21
CA SER A 235 0.00 -15.26 9.06
C SER A 235 1.26 -16.03 8.67
N GLU A 236 2.42 -15.70 9.27
CA GLU A 236 3.75 -16.24 8.91
C GLU A 236 4.37 -17.06 10.03
N LEU A 237 4.18 -16.62 11.28
CA LEU A 237 4.83 -17.20 12.43
C LEU A 237 4.04 -18.38 13.02
N SER A 238 4.75 -19.26 13.73
CA SER A 238 4.09 -20.22 14.62
C SER A 238 3.40 -19.47 15.76
N ARG A 239 2.37 -20.10 16.37
CA ARG A 239 1.74 -19.52 17.57
C ARG A 239 2.74 -19.18 18.67
N HIS A 240 3.76 -20.05 18.87
CA HIS A 240 4.77 -19.83 19.90
C HIS A 240 5.58 -18.58 19.61
N ASP A 241 6.11 -18.46 18.40
CA ASP A 241 6.96 -17.33 18.02
C ASP A 241 6.18 -16.00 18.02
N LEU A 242 4.91 -16.02 17.58
CA LEU A 242 4.06 -14.85 17.61
C LEU A 242 3.77 -14.37 19.05
N LEU A 243 3.50 -15.28 19.99
CA LEU A 243 3.26 -14.92 21.39
C LEU A 243 4.51 -14.36 22.07
N GLU A 244 5.70 -14.86 21.73
CA GLU A 244 6.97 -14.28 22.20
C GLU A 244 7.18 -12.87 21.62
N GLU A 245 6.89 -12.67 20.35
CA GLU A 245 6.95 -11.33 19.72
C GLU A 245 5.95 -10.37 20.33
N GLU A 246 4.69 -10.81 20.56
CA GLU A 246 3.67 -10.03 21.25
C GLU A 246 4.15 -9.56 22.64
N ALA A 247 4.76 -10.47 23.41
CA ALA A 247 5.28 -10.14 24.74
C ALA A 247 6.40 -9.07 24.66
N MET A 248 7.30 -9.18 23.68
CA MET A 248 8.33 -8.16 23.44
C MET A 248 7.72 -6.82 23.00
N MET A 249 6.71 -6.83 22.13
CA MET A 249 6.04 -5.60 21.70
C MET A 249 5.28 -4.92 22.85
N VAL A 250 4.66 -5.70 23.75
CA VAL A 250 4.03 -5.16 24.95
C VAL A 250 5.07 -4.47 25.84
N GLU A 251 6.23 -5.08 26.06
CA GLU A 251 7.32 -4.48 26.85
C GLU A 251 7.79 -3.15 26.24
N LEU A 252 8.01 -3.11 24.93
CA LEU A 252 8.38 -1.88 24.25
C LEU A 252 7.27 -0.82 24.35
N ASN A 253 6.01 -1.23 24.16
CA ASN A 253 4.86 -0.30 24.19
C ASN A 253 4.67 0.34 25.56
N THR A 254 4.88 -0.39 26.67
CA THR A 254 4.76 0.17 28.02
C THR A 254 5.74 1.31 28.29
N SER A 255 6.82 1.40 27.54
CA SER A 255 7.83 2.47 27.64
C SER A 255 7.43 3.75 26.92
N THR A 256 6.42 3.72 26.02
CA THR A 256 5.98 4.90 25.25
C THR A 256 5.23 5.92 26.10
N GLU A 257 5.27 7.18 25.68
CA GLU A 257 4.47 8.24 26.31
C GLU A 257 2.97 7.98 26.10
N ASP A 258 2.57 7.49 24.92
CA ASP A 258 1.17 7.18 24.61
C ASP A 258 0.62 6.05 25.48
N SER A 259 1.41 5.04 25.81
CA SER A 259 0.97 3.98 26.74
C SER A 259 0.71 4.53 28.14
N LYS A 260 1.59 5.40 28.64
CA LYS A 260 1.43 6.07 29.94
C LYS A 260 0.18 6.96 29.95
N GLU A 261 0.01 7.75 28.89
CA GLU A 261 -1.16 8.62 28.68
C GLU A 261 -2.45 7.80 28.60
N GLY A 262 -2.46 6.69 27.86
CA GLY A 262 -3.64 5.81 27.75
C GLY A 262 -4.10 5.27 29.10
N VAL A 263 -3.17 4.87 29.97
CA VAL A 263 -3.48 4.40 31.33
C VAL A 263 -3.95 5.57 32.21
N ALA A 264 -3.29 6.72 32.14
CA ALA A 264 -3.62 7.90 32.96
C ALA A 264 -5.02 8.43 32.58
N SER A 265 -5.27 8.70 31.30
CA SER A 265 -6.54 9.23 30.80
C SER A 265 -7.73 8.32 31.14
N PHE A 266 -7.53 6.97 31.03
CA PHE A 266 -8.56 5.99 31.42
C PHE A 266 -8.92 6.09 32.90
N ARG A 267 -7.91 6.18 33.80
CA ARG A 267 -8.13 6.32 35.25
C ARG A 267 -8.81 7.63 35.64
N GLU A 268 -8.41 8.71 34.93
CA GLU A 268 -8.93 10.06 35.13
C GLU A 268 -10.27 10.32 34.43
N ARG A 269 -10.74 9.38 33.61
CA ARG A 269 -11.97 9.47 32.81
C ARG A 269 -12.02 10.69 31.90
N ARG A 270 -10.90 11.03 31.28
CA ARG A 270 -10.77 12.11 30.29
C ARG A 270 -10.35 11.56 28.92
N PRO A 271 -10.57 12.30 27.83
CA PRO A 271 -9.98 11.97 26.53
C PRO A 271 -8.45 11.91 26.59
N PRO A 272 -7.81 10.96 25.90
CA PRO A 272 -6.35 10.89 25.81
C PRO A 272 -5.79 11.95 24.85
N GLU A 273 -4.54 12.38 25.12
CA GLU A 273 -3.78 13.28 24.27
C GLU A 273 -2.56 12.55 23.69
N TRP A 274 -2.73 11.93 22.53
CA TRP A 274 -1.71 11.09 21.91
C TRP A 274 -0.59 11.89 21.26
N LYS A 275 0.65 11.62 21.62
CA LYS A 275 1.84 12.24 21.05
C LYS A 275 2.39 11.47 19.83
N GLY A 276 2.22 10.14 19.81
CA GLY A 276 2.69 9.26 18.73
C GLY A 276 4.04 8.57 18.99
N TRP A 277 4.60 8.73 20.21
CA TRP A 277 5.87 8.11 20.62
C TRP A 277 5.90 7.65 22.07
#